data_7a9f2663e830d5a2992f31979744f6be
#
_entry.id   7a9f2663e830d5a2992f31979744f6be
#
_cell.length_a   1.000
_cell.length_b   1.000
_cell.length_c   1.000
_cell.angle_alpha   90.00
_cell.angle_beta   90.00
_cell.angle_gamma   90.00
#
_symmetry.space_group_name_H-M   'P 1'
#
loop_
_entity.id
_entity.type
_entity.pdbx_description
1 polymer ?
#
loop_
_entity_poly.entity_id
_entity_poly.type
_entity_poly.pdbx_seq_one_letter_code
_entity_poly.pdbx_strand_id
1 'polypeptide(L)'
;MKLSFTSVLPAFAALASASPIKRVAYPGLAPRHLFTRQEFQAPINASLPNVTIFATGGTIASQGSSNTQTIGYSIGLGVQQLVDAVPEILNISNIAGYQASNVGSPSINETILLSLAHGITAELAKDDVSGVVVTHGTDSLEETAFFLQMTINSTKPVVVVGAMRPATALSADGPLNLLQAVTLASSENAKGRGVMISLNEWVVPSERQ
;
A
#
# COMPACT_ATOMS: atom_id res chain seq x y z
N MET A 1 -29.52 -9.90 -61.90
CA MET A 1 -29.89 -10.58 -60.66
C MET A 1 -29.05 -9.94 -59.56
N LYS A 2 -29.60 -8.99 -58.81
CA LYS A 2 -28.90 -8.26 -57.72
C LYS A 2 -29.29 -8.91 -56.41
N LEU A 3 -28.35 -9.56 -55.74
CA LEU A 3 -28.49 -10.10 -54.39
C LEU A 3 -28.20 -8.98 -53.38
N SER A 4 -29.24 -8.61 -52.62
CA SER A 4 -29.15 -7.68 -51.51
C SER A 4 -28.77 -8.47 -50.25
N PHE A 5 -27.59 -8.16 -49.68
CA PHE A 5 -27.18 -8.67 -48.37
C PHE A 5 -27.72 -7.73 -47.29
N THR A 6 -28.79 -8.11 -46.63
CA THR A 6 -29.26 -7.50 -45.41
C THR A 6 -28.40 -8.01 -44.23
N SER A 7 -27.57 -7.14 -43.71
CA SER A 7 -26.79 -7.40 -42.50
C SER A 7 -27.69 -7.45 -41.27
N VAL A 8 -27.78 -8.62 -40.63
CA VAL A 8 -28.32 -8.77 -39.28
C VAL A 8 -27.18 -8.57 -38.28
N LEU A 9 -27.10 -7.42 -37.67
CA LEU A 9 -26.29 -7.23 -36.46
C LEU A 9 -27.08 -7.76 -35.25
N PRO A 10 -26.55 -8.69 -34.47
CA PRO A 10 -27.12 -8.98 -33.16
C PRO A 10 -26.74 -7.88 -32.18
N ALA A 11 -27.73 -7.24 -31.60
CA ALA A 11 -27.59 -6.36 -30.45
C ALA A 11 -27.19 -7.16 -29.21
N PHE A 12 -25.90 -7.17 -28.89
CA PHE A 12 -25.41 -7.52 -27.57
C PHE A 12 -24.88 -6.26 -26.90
N ALA A 13 -25.80 -5.45 -26.42
CA ALA A 13 -25.50 -4.41 -25.44
C ALA A 13 -26.30 -4.70 -24.15
N ALA A 14 -25.96 -5.79 -23.49
CA ALA A 14 -26.31 -5.94 -22.08
C ALA A 14 -25.23 -5.26 -21.27
N LEU A 15 -25.36 -3.95 -21.08
CA LEU A 15 -24.66 -3.21 -20.02
C LEU A 15 -25.17 -3.79 -18.69
N ALA A 16 -24.41 -4.70 -18.10
CA ALA A 16 -24.54 -5.04 -16.71
C ALA A 16 -24.18 -3.78 -15.92
N SER A 17 -25.17 -2.96 -15.60
CA SER A 17 -25.05 -1.95 -14.57
C SER A 17 -24.88 -2.68 -13.25
N ALA A 18 -23.65 -2.88 -12.81
CA ALA A 18 -23.35 -3.31 -11.46
C ALA A 18 -23.91 -2.24 -10.53
N SER A 19 -25.05 -2.51 -9.90
CA SER A 19 -25.58 -1.64 -8.87
C SER A 19 -24.52 -1.53 -7.78
N PRO A 20 -24.17 -0.32 -7.32
CA PRO A 20 -23.22 -0.18 -6.21
C PRO A 20 -23.78 -0.96 -5.02
N ILE A 21 -22.99 -1.90 -4.52
CA ILE A 21 -23.31 -2.65 -3.29
C ILE A 21 -23.52 -1.60 -2.21
N LYS A 22 -24.76 -1.45 -1.71
CA LYS A 22 -25.06 -0.58 -0.57
C LYS A 22 -24.27 -1.10 0.62
N ARG A 23 -23.23 -0.37 1.01
CA ARG A 23 -22.44 -0.72 2.19
C ARG A 23 -23.33 -0.60 3.42
N VAL A 24 -23.38 -1.66 4.21
CA VAL A 24 -23.96 -1.63 5.54
C VAL A 24 -22.99 -0.81 6.40
N ALA A 25 -23.39 0.40 6.77
CA ALA A 25 -22.70 1.15 7.80
C ALA A 25 -22.95 0.41 9.12
N TYR A 26 -21.89 -0.12 9.74
CA TYR A 26 -21.95 -0.64 11.10
C TYR A 26 -21.84 0.55 12.05
N PRO A 27 -22.95 1.00 12.69
CA PRO A 27 -22.91 2.08 13.66
C PRO A 27 -22.24 1.56 14.92
N GLY A 28 -21.08 2.11 15.27
CA GLY A 28 -20.47 1.86 16.57
C GLY A 28 -18.97 1.60 16.61
N LEU A 29 -18.29 1.44 15.48
CA LEU A 29 -16.83 1.39 15.43
C LEU A 29 -16.30 2.78 15.06
N ALA A 30 -16.28 3.70 16.04
CA ALA A 30 -15.40 4.86 15.92
C ALA A 30 -13.97 4.34 15.72
N PRO A 31 -13.20 4.86 14.73
CA PRO A 31 -11.84 4.43 14.50
C PRO A 31 -11.02 4.75 15.76
N ARG A 32 -10.78 3.75 16.60
CA ARG A 32 -9.76 3.87 17.63
C ARG A 32 -8.43 3.86 16.88
N HIS A 33 -7.64 4.92 17.04
CA HIS A 33 -6.25 4.90 16.60
C HIS A 33 -5.54 3.78 17.37
N LEU A 34 -5.41 2.63 16.71
CA LEU A 34 -4.79 1.43 17.28
C LEU A 34 -3.27 1.55 17.31
N PHE A 35 -2.73 2.56 16.62
CA PHE A 35 -1.31 2.76 16.44
C PHE A 35 -0.90 4.18 16.81
N THR A 36 0.32 4.35 17.33
CA THR A 36 0.91 5.68 17.59
C THR A 36 1.46 6.24 16.29
N ARG A 37 0.98 7.42 15.89
CA ARG A 37 1.48 8.17 14.74
C ARG A 37 2.85 8.78 15.05
N GLN A 38 3.77 8.68 14.11
CA GLN A 38 5.08 9.32 14.12
C GLN A 38 5.16 10.29 12.94
N GLU A 39 5.75 11.47 13.18
CA GLU A 39 6.04 12.46 12.15
C GLU A 39 7.55 12.49 11.92
N PHE A 40 7.98 12.48 10.67
CA PHE A 40 9.39 12.37 10.31
C PHE A 40 10.00 13.67 9.76
N GLN A 41 9.17 14.68 9.56
CA GLN A 41 9.61 15.96 9.04
C GLN A 41 9.01 17.10 9.86
N ALA A 42 9.89 18.00 10.36
CA ALA A 42 9.49 19.24 10.99
C ALA A 42 10.44 20.38 10.55
N PRO A 43 9.92 21.50 10.04
CA PRO A 43 8.52 21.79 9.78
C PRO A 43 7.96 21.05 8.54
N ILE A 44 6.64 20.80 8.52
CA ILE A 44 5.93 20.24 7.36
C ILE A 44 6.04 21.24 6.20
N ASN A 45 6.39 20.75 5.02
CA ASN A 45 6.41 21.55 3.80
C ASN A 45 5.01 21.56 3.15
N ALA A 46 4.31 22.69 3.25
CA ALA A 46 2.95 22.84 2.74
C ALA A 46 2.82 22.67 1.21
N SER A 47 3.93 22.69 0.46
CA SER A 47 3.92 22.45 -1.00
C SER A 47 4.00 20.98 -1.39
N LEU A 48 4.29 20.08 -0.44
CA LEU A 48 4.42 18.66 -0.68
C LEU A 48 3.16 17.90 -0.26
N PRO A 49 2.80 16.80 -0.96
CA PRO A 49 1.73 15.92 -0.55
C PRO A 49 2.06 15.20 0.77
N ASN A 50 1.05 14.83 1.54
CA ASN A 50 1.22 14.08 2.77
C ASN A 50 0.97 12.59 2.50
N VAL A 51 1.96 11.75 2.79
CA VAL A 51 1.87 10.29 2.66
C VAL A 51 2.09 9.63 4.02
N THR A 52 1.24 8.66 4.35
CA THR A 52 1.36 7.91 5.60
C THR A 52 1.84 6.50 5.33
N ILE A 53 2.89 6.04 6.04
CA ILE A 53 3.45 4.70 5.95
C ILE A 53 2.93 3.84 7.10
N PHE A 54 2.34 2.68 6.79
CA PHE A 54 2.01 1.63 7.74
C PHE A 54 3.04 0.51 7.61
N ALA A 55 3.90 0.34 8.62
CA ALA A 55 4.91 -0.71 8.64
C ALA A 55 4.37 -1.97 9.31
N THR A 56 4.40 -3.11 8.61
CA THR A 56 3.95 -4.39 9.14
C THR A 56 5.07 -5.38 9.45
N GLY A 57 6.29 -5.10 8.97
CA GLY A 57 7.45 -6.00 9.09
C GLY A 57 7.88 -6.56 7.72
N GLY A 58 8.17 -7.85 7.67
CA GLY A 58 8.62 -8.53 6.47
C GLY A 58 10.10 -8.31 6.13
N THR A 59 10.53 -8.81 4.97
CA THR A 59 11.94 -8.74 4.52
C THR A 59 12.44 -7.30 4.38
N ILE A 60 11.60 -6.38 3.95
CA ILE A 60 11.93 -4.95 3.83
C ILE A 60 12.36 -4.34 5.19
N ALA A 61 11.85 -4.88 6.30
CA ALA A 61 12.17 -4.47 7.67
C ALA A 61 13.14 -5.45 8.36
N SER A 62 13.84 -6.28 7.60
CA SER A 62 14.71 -7.34 8.15
C SER A 62 16.19 -6.99 8.06
N GLN A 63 16.95 -7.53 8.99
CA GLN A 63 18.39 -7.38 9.11
C GLN A 63 19.08 -8.75 9.18
N GLY A 64 20.14 -8.92 8.42
CA GLY A 64 21.08 -10.02 8.54
C GLY A 64 22.22 -9.67 9.50
N SER A 65 22.92 -10.69 10.00
CA SER A 65 24.14 -10.51 10.80
C SER A 65 25.34 -10.04 9.96
N SER A 66 25.24 -10.14 8.64
CA SER A 66 26.23 -9.63 7.69
C SER A 66 25.54 -9.15 6.42
N ASN A 67 26.24 -8.33 5.63
CA ASN A 67 25.75 -7.81 4.36
C ASN A 67 25.68 -8.84 3.22
N THR A 68 26.25 -10.03 3.43
CA THR A 68 26.16 -11.16 2.50
C THR A 68 25.07 -12.16 2.87
N GLN A 69 24.42 -11.95 4.04
CA GLN A 69 23.38 -12.85 4.51
C GLN A 69 22.05 -12.53 3.81
N THR A 70 21.50 -13.49 3.08
CA THR A 70 20.23 -13.40 2.39
C THR A 70 19.17 -14.38 2.91
N ILE A 71 19.53 -15.22 3.86
CA ILE A 71 18.67 -16.25 4.48
C ILE A 71 18.85 -16.21 6.01
N GLY A 72 17.78 -16.49 6.75
CA GLY A 72 17.82 -16.56 8.21
C GLY A 72 18.03 -15.21 8.91
N TYR A 73 17.63 -14.12 8.26
CA TYR A 73 17.61 -12.77 8.82
C TYR A 73 16.45 -12.60 9.80
N SER A 74 16.54 -11.59 10.66
CA SER A 74 15.49 -11.25 11.63
C SER A 74 14.80 -9.93 11.27
N ILE A 75 13.49 -9.86 11.50
CA ILE A 75 12.74 -8.61 11.38
C ILE A 75 13.06 -7.78 12.63
N GLY A 76 13.48 -6.53 12.42
CA GLY A 76 13.91 -5.66 13.52
C GLY A 76 13.78 -4.17 13.24
N LEU A 77 13.61 -3.76 11.97
CA LEU A 77 13.47 -2.37 11.63
C LEU A 77 12.04 -1.89 11.86
N GLY A 78 11.91 -0.80 12.59
CA GLY A 78 10.65 -0.07 12.70
C GLY A 78 10.48 0.95 11.56
N VAL A 79 9.32 1.59 11.52
CA VAL A 79 8.98 2.59 10.49
C VAL A 79 10.00 3.74 10.44
N GLN A 80 10.56 4.15 11.58
CA GLN A 80 11.60 5.19 11.65
C GLN A 80 12.83 4.80 10.82
N GLN A 81 13.37 3.61 11.06
CA GLN A 81 14.59 3.16 10.37
C GLN A 81 14.35 2.97 8.86
N LEU A 82 13.13 2.60 8.44
CA LEU A 82 12.79 2.52 7.03
C LEU A 82 12.81 3.90 6.36
N VAL A 83 12.29 4.93 7.04
CA VAL A 83 12.33 6.32 6.55
C VAL A 83 13.77 6.85 6.55
N ASP A 84 14.53 6.61 7.61
CA ASP A 84 15.92 7.06 7.74
C ASP A 84 16.84 6.43 6.66
N ALA A 85 16.49 5.23 6.19
CA ALA A 85 17.24 4.56 5.11
C ALA A 85 17.01 5.19 3.72
N VAL A 86 15.98 6.03 3.56
CA VAL A 86 15.62 6.66 2.28
C VAL A 86 15.23 8.11 2.50
N PRO A 87 16.17 8.99 2.91
CA PRO A 87 15.86 10.39 3.20
C PRO A 87 15.32 11.16 1.99
N GLU A 88 15.52 10.67 0.78
CA GLU A 88 15.01 11.23 -0.46
C GLU A 88 13.47 11.32 -0.50
N ILE A 89 12.77 10.45 0.23
CA ILE A 89 11.30 10.49 0.29
C ILE A 89 10.78 11.78 0.93
N LEU A 90 11.58 12.40 1.82
CA LEU A 90 11.22 13.67 2.45
C LEU A 90 11.30 14.88 1.49
N ASN A 91 11.93 14.71 0.33
CA ASN A 91 11.97 15.72 -0.72
C ASN A 91 10.73 15.69 -1.62
N ILE A 92 9.97 14.59 -1.60
CA ILE A 92 8.80 14.38 -2.46
C ILE A 92 7.48 14.36 -1.69
N SER A 93 7.51 14.08 -0.39
CA SER A 93 6.31 14.01 0.45
C SER A 93 6.63 14.35 1.90
N ASN A 94 5.66 14.94 2.59
CA ASN A 94 5.66 14.94 4.05
C ASN A 94 5.27 13.54 4.52
N ILE A 95 6.09 12.93 5.35
CA ILE A 95 5.91 11.54 5.77
C ILE A 95 5.45 11.46 7.23
N ALA A 96 4.39 10.72 7.44
CA ALA A 96 3.99 10.20 8.74
C ALA A 96 4.01 8.67 8.71
N GLY A 97 4.10 8.01 9.86
CA GLY A 97 4.12 6.57 9.89
C GLY A 97 3.51 5.96 11.13
N TYR A 98 3.12 4.72 10.97
CA TYR A 98 2.61 3.85 12.02
C TYR A 98 3.33 2.50 11.99
N GLN A 99 3.71 2.01 13.16
CA GLN A 99 4.11 0.61 13.33
C GLN A 99 2.83 -0.21 13.54
N ALA A 100 2.32 -0.83 12.49
CA ALA A 100 1.10 -1.63 12.54
C ALA A 100 1.35 -3.03 13.10
N SER A 101 2.49 -3.63 12.75
CA SER A 101 3.01 -4.88 13.32
C SER A 101 4.51 -4.95 13.01
N ASN A 102 5.19 -5.99 13.49
CA ASN A 102 6.59 -6.25 13.14
C ASN A 102 6.82 -7.75 13.03
N VAL A 103 6.16 -8.38 12.06
CA VAL A 103 6.14 -9.84 11.89
C VAL A 103 6.48 -10.23 10.45
N GLY A 104 6.85 -11.50 10.24
CA GLY A 104 6.91 -12.07 8.89
C GLY A 104 5.49 -12.17 8.29
N SER A 105 5.38 -12.03 6.99
CA SER A 105 4.06 -12.02 6.33
C SER A 105 3.24 -13.29 6.55
N PRO A 106 3.82 -14.51 6.70
CA PRO A 106 3.03 -15.69 7.07
C PRO A 106 2.36 -15.60 8.46
N SER A 107 2.81 -14.66 9.30
CA SER A 107 2.24 -14.43 10.65
C SER A 107 1.22 -13.28 10.68
N ILE A 108 0.94 -12.66 9.55
CA ILE A 108 -0.17 -11.69 9.42
C ILE A 108 -1.48 -12.44 9.62
N ASN A 109 -2.26 -11.99 10.58
CA ASN A 109 -3.54 -12.61 10.94
C ASN A 109 -4.70 -11.61 10.76
N GLU A 110 -5.93 -12.10 10.97
CA GLU A 110 -7.14 -11.29 10.79
C GLU A 110 -7.17 -10.04 11.69
N THR A 111 -6.62 -10.13 12.91
CA THR A 111 -6.57 -8.98 13.84
C THR A 111 -5.68 -7.89 13.28
N ILE A 112 -4.51 -8.24 12.74
CA ILE A 112 -3.57 -7.31 12.10
C ILE A 112 -4.23 -6.71 10.84
N LEU A 113 -4.84 -7.54 9.99
CA LEU A 113 -5.50 -7.09 8.77
C LEU A 113 -6.64 -6.11 9.04
N LEU A 114 -7.52 -6.42 9.99
CA LEU A 114 -8.63 -5.54 10.37
C LEU A 114 -8.13 -4.23 10.99
N SER A 115 -7.12 -4.30 11.85
CA SER A 115 -6.50 -3.12 12.45
C SER A 115 -5.86 -2.22 11.39
N LEU A 116 -5.17 -2.83 10.43
CA LEU A 116 -4.55 -2.14 9.30
C LEU A 116 -5.60 -1.45 8.42
N ALA A 117 -6.67 -2.16 8.04
CA ALA A 117 -7.76 -1.60 7.23
C ALA A 117 -8.45 -0.42 7.94
N HIS A 118 -8.70 -0.53 9.25
CA HIS A 118 -9.28 0.56 10.05
C HIS A 118 -8.33 1.77 10.12
N GLY A 119 -7.03 1.53 10.39
CA GLY A 119 -6.03 2.59 10.46
C GLY A 119 -5.90 3.33 9.14
N ILE A 120 -5.79 2.61 8.03
CA ILE A 120 -5.70 3.17 6.69
C ILE A 120 -6.97 3.97 6.35
N THR A 121 -8.15 3.42 6.63
CA THR A 121 -9.42 4.11 6.38
C THR A 121 -9.49 5.44 7.14
N ALA A 122 -9.05 5.46 8.41
CA ALA A 122 -9.02 6.66 9.23
C ALA A 122 -8.02 7.71 8.69
N GLU A 123 -6.85 7.27 8.18
CA GLU A 123 -5.88 8.18 7.56
C GLU A 123 -6.41 8.76 6.24
N LEU A 124 -6.96 7.93 5.37
CA LEU A 124 -7.49 8.38 4.08
C LEU A 124 -8.72 9.30 4.21
N ALA A 125 -9.42 9.24 5.34
CA ALA A 125 -10.54 10.15 5.64
C ALA A 125 -10.08 11.59 5.94
N LYS A 126 -8.80 11.82 6.23
CA LYS A 126 -8.24 13.16 6.45
C LYS A 126 -8.06 13.86 5.11
N ASP A 127 -8.47 15.12 5.01
CA ASP A 127 -8.40 15.89 3.75
C ASP A 127 -6.96 16.13 3.29
N ASP A 128 -6.04 16.30 4.23
CA ASP A 128 -4.64 16.61 4.00
C ASP A 128 -3.78 15.39 3.61
N VAL A 129 -4.26 14.16 3.78
CA VAL A 129 -3.54 12.95 3.37
C VAL A 129 -3.77 12.66 1.89
N SER A 130 -2.71 12.54 1.13
CA SER A 130 -2.73 12.27 -0.32
C SER A 130 -2.79 10.78 -0.65
N GLY A 131 -2.13 9.94 0.15
CA GLY A 131 -2.09 8.49 -0.06
C GLY A 131 -1.44 7.75 1.10
N VAL A 132 -1.46 6.43 1.00
CA VAL A 132 -0.91 5.52 2.02
C VAL A 132 0.03 4.51 1.37
N VAL A 133 1.12 4.21 2.07
CA VAL A 133 2.05 3.11 1.76
C VAL A 133 1.97 2.06 2.87
N VAL A 134 1.94 0.79 2.51
CA VAL A 134 2.02 -0.34 3.45
C VAL A 134 3.27 -1.12 3.13
N THR A 135 4.26 -1.15 4.06
CA THR A 135 5.41 -2.02 3.90
C THR A 135 5.07 -3.41 4.42
N HIS A 136 5.39 -4.45 3.66
CA HIS A 136 4.91 -5.81 3.90
C HIS A 136 5.96 -6.86 3.53
N GLY A 137 5.84 -8.06 4.04
CA GLY A 137 6.61 -9.21 3.58
C GLY A 137 6.00 -9.85 2.35
N THR A 138 6.84 -10.42 1.48
CA THR A 138 6.43 -10.87 0.14
C THR A 138 5.62 -12.17 0.11
N ASP A 139 5.62 -12.99 1.17
CA ASP A 139 4.95 -14.31 1.14
C ASP A 139 3.41 -14.22 1.12
N SER A 140 2.82 -13.14 1.64
CA SER A 140 1.36 -12.90 1.64
C SER A 140 1.02 -11.43 1.31
N LEU A 141 1.86 -10.80 0.49
CA LEU A 141 1.69 -9.41 0.09
C LEU A 141 0.43 -9.22 -0.75
N GLU A 142 0.21 -10.11 -1.70
CA GLU A 142 -0.93 -10.06 -2.60
C GLU A 142 -2.25 -10.30 -1.87
N GLU A 143 -2.29 -11.22 -0.91
CA GLU A 143 -3.51 -11.48 -0.11
C GLU A 143 -3.87 -10.26 0.73
N THR A 144 -2.85 -9.60 1.34
CA THR A 144 -3.07 -8.36 2.09
C THR A 144 -3.53 -7.25 1.16
N ALA A 145 -2.92 -7.09 -0.01
CA ALA A 145 -3.31 -6.07 -0.99
C ALA A 145 -4.75 -6.28 -1.47
N PHE A 146 -5.13 -7.52 -1.77
CA PHE A 146 -6.49 -7.88 -2.16
C PHE A 146 -7.50 -7.64 -1.01
N PHE A 147 -7.15 -8.03 0.23
CA PHE A 147 -7.99 -7.76 1.40
C PHE A 147 -8.24 -6.25 1.58
N LEU A 148 -7.19 -5.43 1.46
CA LEU A 148 -7.32 -3.98 1.55
C LEU A 148 -8.17 -3.41 0.41
N GLN A 149 -8.03 -3.93 -0.82
CA GLN A 149 -8.85 -3.55 -1.95
C GLN A 149 -10.34 -3.80 -1.70
N MET A 150 -10.68 -4.93 -1.09
CA MET A 150 -12.07 -5.29 -0.80
C MET A 150 -12.67 -4.53 0.40
N THR A 151 -11.83 -3.97 1.27
CA THR A 151 -12.28 -3.37 2.54
C THR A 151 -12.18 -1.84 2.54
N ILE A 152 -11.23 -1.25 1.84
CA ILE A 152 -11.00 0.19 1.82
C ILE A 152 -11.85 0.85 0.72
N ASN A 153 -12.60 1.91 1.10
CA ASN A 153 -13.37 2.71 0.16
C ASN A 153 -12.79 4.12 0.09
N SER A 154 -11.82 4.31 -0.78
CA SER A 154 -11.20 5.63 -0.99
C SER A 154 -10.78 5.76 -2.44
N THR A 155 -10.81 6.99 -2.96
CA THR A 155 -10.18 7.32 -4.25
C THR A 155 -8.70 7.63 -4.09
N LYS A 156 -8.21 7.84 -2.85
CA LYS A 156 -6.80 8.09 -2.58
C LYS A 156 -6.02 6.77 -2.70
N PRO A 157 -4.80 6.79 -3.26
CA PRO A 157 -4.03 5.58 -3.50
C PRO A 157 -3.58 4.90 -2.22
N VAL A 158 -3.61 3.57 -2.24
CA VAL A 158 -2.97 2.70 -1.26
C VAL A 158 -1.95 1.85 -2.01
N VAL A 159 -0.69 1.88 -1.58
CA VAL A 159 0.39 1.16 -2.24
C VAL A 159 1.02 0.18 -1.27
N VAL A 160 0.95 -1.12 -1.58
CA VAL A 160 1.62 -2.17 -0.81
C VAL A 160 2.99 -2.44 -1.44
N VAL A 161 4.03 -2.50 -0.60
CA VAL A 161 5.41 -2.63 -1.04
C VAL A 161 6.18 -3.60 -0.15
N GLY A 162 7.06 -4.38 -0.75
CA GLY A 162 7.95 -5.31 -0.07
C GLY A 162 9.39 -5.19 -0.54
N ALA A 163 10.22 -6.15 -0.12
CA ALA A 163 11.57 -6.34 -0.62
C ALA A 163 11.92 -7.82 -0.67
N MET A 164 12.73 -8.20 -1.65
CA MET A 164 13.23 -9.58 -1.79
C MET A 164 14.48 -9.82 -0.96
N ARG A 165 15.20 -8.75 -0.59
CA ARG A 165 16.45 -8.81 0.17
C ARG A 165 16.34 -8.02 1.47
N PRO A 166 16.97 -8.50 2.55
CA PRO A 166 16.99 -7.77 3.83
C PRO A 166 17.70 -6.42 3.67
N ALA A 167 17.33 -5.47 4.51
CA ALA A 167 17.84 -4.10 4.45
C ALA A 167 19.38 -3.99 4.57
N THR A 168 20.02 -4.97 5.21
CA THR A 168 21.48 -5.03 5.35
C THR A 168 22.20 -5.67 4.17
N ALA A 169 21.50 -6.24 3.20
CA ALA A 169 22.13 -6.90 2.05
C ALA A 169 22.85 -5.89 1.15
N LEU A 170 23.99 -6.32 0.53
CA LEU A 170 24.79 -5.49 -0.40
C LEU A 170 23.96 -4.88 -1.55
N SER A 171 22.93 -5.58 -1.99
CA SER A 171 22.04 -5.13 -3.05
C SER A 171 20.58 -5.12 -2.58
N ALA A 172 20.34 -4.54 -1.38
CA ALA A 172 19.00 -4.38 -0.83
C ALA A 172 18.12 -3.59 -1.81
N ASP A 173 16.96 -4.16 -2.14
CA ASP A 173 15.98 -3.55 -3.04
C ASP A 173 14.92 -2.70 -2.30
N GLY A 174 14.81 -2.89 -0.98
CA GLY A 174 13.83 -2.20 -0.13
C GLY A 174 13.86 -0.68 -0.23
N PRO A 175 15.03 -0.02 -0.17
CA PRO A 175 15.11 1.44 -0.26
C PRO A 175 14.50 2.00 -1.57
N LEU A 176 14.85 1.44 -2.72
CA LEU A 176 14.33 1.87 -4.00
C LEU A 176 12.82 1.56 -4.12
N ASN A 177 12.39 0.38 -3.69
CA ASN A 177 10.98 -0.01 -3.69
C ASN A 177 10.14 0.95 -2.83
N LEU A 178 10.65 1.35 -1.65
CA LEU A 178 9.97 2.30 -0.76
C LEU A 178 9.88 3.70 -1.41
N LEU A 179 10.96 4.19 -2.03
CA LEU A 179 10.97 5.46 -2.75
C LEU A 179 9.89 5.48 -3.85
N GLN A 180 9.82 4.42 -4.63
CA GLN A 180 8.84 4.28 -5.71
C GLN A 180 7.41 4.20 -5.18
N ALA A 181 7.18 3.47 -4.09
CA ALA A 181 5.88 3.35 -3.45
C ALA A 181 5.39 4.70 -2.91
N VAL A 182 6.26 5.49 -2.27
CA VAL A 182 5.92 6.85 -1.80
C VAL A 182 5.65 7.78 -2.97
N THR A 183 6.48 7.72 -4.03
CA THR A 183 6.26 8.50 -5.25
C THR A 183 4.89 8.19 -5.88
N LEU A 184 4.53 6.91 -5.95
CA LEU A 184 3.23 6.47 -6.48
C LEU A 184 2.08 6.94 -5.59
N ALA A 185 2.20 6.78 -4.26
CA ALA A 185 1.17 7.17 -3.29
C ALA A 185 0.94 8.69 -3.25
N SER A 186 1.94 9.49 -3.64
CA SER A 186 1.85 10.95 -3.73
C SER A 186 1.31 11.45 -5.08
N SER A 187 1.19 10.58 -6.09
CA SER A 187 0.82 10.97 -7.45
C SER A 187 -0.69 11.12 -7.64
N GLU A 188 -1.10 12.25 -8.23
CA GLU A 188 -2.49 12.48 -8.65
C GLU A 188 -2.97 11.40 -9.65
N ASN A 189 -2.07 10.89 -10.51
CA ASN A 189 -2.39 9.86 -11.50
C ASN A 189 -2.68 8.48 -10.88
N ALA A 190 -2.36 8.29 -9.61
CA ALA A 190 -2.65 7.07 -8.87
C ALA A 190 -4.05 7.08 -8.22
N LYS A 191 -4.72 8.24 -8.16
CA LYS A 191 -6.08 8.34 -7.62
C LYS A 191 -7.08 7.52 -8.42
N GLY A 192 -8.00 6.89 -7.72
CA GLY A 192 -9.05 6.05 -8.31
C GLY A 192 -8.58 4.69 -8.84
N ARG A 193 -7.32 4.32 -8.62
CA ARG A 193 -6.77 3.03 -9.05
C ARG A 193 -6.90 1.92 -8.01
N GLY A 194 -7.48 2.23 -6.83
CA GLY A 194 -7.61 1.27 -5.74
C GLY A 194 -6.28 0.97 -5.05
N VAL A 195 -6.14 -0.26 -4.56
CA VAL A 195 -4.90 -0.75 -3.94
C VAL A 195 -3.97 -1.28 -5.02
N MET A 196 -2.72 -0.87 -4.98
CA MET A 196 -1.69 -1.24 -5.93
C MET A 196 -0.52 -1.91 -5.19
N ILE A 197 0.13 -2.84 -5.86
CA ILE A 197 1.41 -3.42 -5.43
C ILE A 197 2.51 -2.74 -6.23
N SER A 198 3.55 -2.24 -5.54
CA SER A 198 4.75 -1.68 -6.17
C SER A 198 5.96 -2.48 -5.72
N LEU A 199 6.63 -3.15 -6.64
CA LEU A 199 7.80 -3.98 -6.37
C LEU A 199 8.71 -4.04 -7.60
N ASN A 200 10.01 -3.81 -7.43
CA ASN A 200 11.01 -3.92 -8.50
C ASN A 200 10.61 -3.17 -9.78
N GLU A 201 10.22 -1.90 -9.65
CA GLU A 201 9.82 -1.00 -10.76
C GLU A 201 8.50 -1.37 -11.47
N TRP A 202 7.81 -2.41 -10.98
CA TRP A 202 6.49 -2.78 -11.48
C TRP A 202 5.39 -2.25 -10.55
N VAL A 203 4.29 -1.82 -11.16
CA VAL A 203 3.06 -1.45 -10.48
C VAL A 203 1.94 -2.32 -11.00
N VAL A 204 1.34 -3.08 -10.10
CA VAL A 204 0.24 -4.01 -10.43
C VAL A 204 -0.98 -3.67 -9.59
N PRO A 205 -2.18 -3.50 -10.19
CA PRO A 205 -3.43 -3.43 -9.43
C PRO A 205 -3.68 -4.74 -8.70
N SER A 206 -4.15 -4.67 -7.45
CA SER A 206 -4.42 -5.86 -6.64
C SER A 206 -5.53 -6.78 -7.18
N GLU A 207 -6.38 -6.28 -8.09
CA GLU A 207 -7.46 -7.06 -8.72
C GLU A 207 -7.03 -7.85 -9.98
N ARG A 208 -5.80 -7.66 -10.45
CA ARG A 208 -5.30 -8.24 -11.71
C ARG A 208 -4.08 -9.12 -11.48
N GLN A 209 -4.20 -10.04 -10.54
CA GLN A 209 -3.17 -11.06 -10.34
C GLN A 209 -3.55 -12.36 -10.99
#